data_ec278b4d5ef42763dbf1daa19b24b32f
#
_entry.id   ec278b4d5ef42763dbf1daa19b24b32f
#
_cell.length_a   1.000
_cell.length_b   1.000
_cell.length_c   1.000
_cell.angle_alpha   90.00
_cell.angle_beta   90.00
_cell.angle_gamma   90.00
#
_symmetry.space_group_name_H-M   'P 1'
#
loop_
_entity.id
_entity.type
_entity.pdbx_description
1 polymer ?
#
loop_
_entity_poly.entity_id
_entity_poly.type
_entity_poly.pdbx_seq_one_letter_code
_entity_poly.pdbx_strand_id
1 'polypeptide(L)'
;MIGRIVSRLPDRIGTYYEPFFGGGAVFFEMARQGRFKRAVLADLNPDLMNCYSVVKERVDDLLSELRGPAYVYNKEAYLAMRAMGTASLSPVQRAARLLYLARTCFNGLYRLNLAGEFNVPFGKYENPVIVDEPALRAASEALQKATLSCADFSEVLSGIAPGDAA
;
A
#
# COMPACT_ATOMS: atom_id res chain seq x y z
N MET A 1 -17.14 -0.70 -8.21
CA MET A 1 -16.37 -1.87 -8.75
C MET A 1 -16.03 -2.87 -7.64
N ILE A 2 -15.41 -2.47 -6.53
CA ILE A 2 -15.00 -3.35 -5.41
C ILE A 2 -16.15 -4.21 -4.88
N GLY A 3 -17.33 -3.63 -4.59
CA GLY A 3 -18.48 -4.37 -4.10
C GLY A 3 -18.95 -5.51 -5.02
N ARG A 4 -18.79 -5.35 -6.35
CA ARG A 4 -19.13 -6.41 -7.32
C ARG A 4 -18.11 -7.57 -7.31
N ILE A 5 -16.86 -7.31 -6.95
CA ILE A 5 -15.82 -8.34 -6.79
C ILE A 5 -16.11 -9.09 -5.48
N VAL A 6 -16.23 -8.34 -4.40
CA VAL A 6 -16.45 -8.90 -3.06
C VAL A 6 -17.74 -9.74 -3.01
N SER A 7 -18.83 -9.34 -3.68
CA SER A 7 -20.08 -10.12 -3.71
C SER A 7 -19.97 -11.48 -4.43
N ARG A 8 -18.89 -11.73 -5.17
CA ARG A 8 -18.64 -13.02 -5.85
C ARG A 8 -17.76 -13.96 -5.03
N LEU A 9 -17.12 -13.45 -3.99
CA LEU A 9 -16.29 -14.25 -3.09
C LEU A 9 -17.17 -14.90 -2.00
N PRO A 10 -16.77 -16.07 -1.47
CA PRO A 10 -17.49 -16.72 -0.38
C PRO A 10 -17.61 -15.82 0.86
N ASP A 11 -18.69 -15.96 1.64
CA ASP A 11 -18.92 -15.17 2.85
C ASP A 11 -17.94 -15.50 3.98
N ARG A 12 -17.38 -16.71 3.97
CA ARG A 12 -16.36 -17.15 4.94
C ARG A 12 -15.23 -17.84 4.21
N ILE A 13 -14.03 -17.30 4.38
CA ILE A 13 -12.80 -17.78 3.75
C ILE A 13 -11.81 -18.16 4.86
N GLY A 14 -11.12 -19.29 4.70
CA GLY A 14 -10.02 -19.71 5.58
C GLY A 14 -8.85 -18.75 5.44
N THR A 15 -8.18 -18.83 4.30
CA THR A 15 -7.11 -17.92 3.90
C THR A 15 -7.48 -17.21 2.60
N TYR A 16 -7.38 -15.89 2.60
CA TYR A 16 -7.57 -15.05 1.40
C TYR A 16 -6.22 -14.78 0.75
N TYR A 17 -6.10 -15.04 -0.54
CA TYR A 17 -4.89 -14.78 -1.32
C TYR A 17 -5.11 -13.62 -2.29
N GLU A 18 -4.22 -12.62 -2.28
CA GLU A 18 -4.21 -11.52 -3.25
C GLU A 18 -2.80 -11.38 -3.83
N PRO A 19 -2.50 -12.11 -4.93
CA PRO A 19 -1.14 -12.17 -5.50
C PRO A 19 -0.76 -10.95 -6.34
N PHE A 20 -1.71 -10.06 -6.63
CA PHE A 20 -1.53 -8.77 -7.28
C PHE A 20 -2.08 -7.67 -6.38
N PHE A 21 -1.48 -7.52 -5.19
CA PHE A 21 -2.04 -6.75 -4.09
C PHE A 21 -2.30 -5.27 -4.44
N GLY A 22 -1.37 -4.62 -5.16
CA GLY A 22 -1.53 -3.24 -5.62
C GLY A 22 -1.98 -2.31 -4.49
N GLY A 23 -3.09 -1.62 -4.69
CA GLY A 23 -3.67 -0.72 -3.68
C GLY A 23 -4.48 -1.42 -2.58
N GLY A 24 -4.61 -2.75 -2.58
CA GLY A 24 -5.25 -3.55 -1.54
C GLY A 24 -6.76 -3.33 -1.36
N ALA A 25 -7.43 -2.77 -2.35
CA ALA A 25 -8.82 -2.33 -2.21
C ALA A 25 -9.80 -3.47 -1.90
N VAL A 26 -9.55 -4.68 -2.44
CA VAL A 26 -10.39 -5.86 -2.17
C VAL A 26 -10.09 -6.39 -0.77
N PHE A 27 -8.81 -6.56 -0.42
CA PHE A 27 -8.38 -6.99 0.91
C PHE A 27 -8.96 -6.12 2.02
N PHE A 28 -8.81 -4.80 1.95
CA PHE A 28 -9.29 -3.90 2.99
C PHE A 28 -10.82 -3.94 3.13
N GLU A 29 -11.56 -4.06 2.03
CA GLU A 29 -13.02 -4.22 2.10
C GLU A 29 -13.41 -5.58 2.70
N MET A 30 -12.72 -6.66 2.35
CA MET A 30 -12.92 -7.98 2.92
C MET A 30 -12.58 -8.03 4.42
N ALA A 31 -11.50 -7.36 4.82
CA ALA A 31 -11.09 -7.22 6.22
C ALA A 31 -12.16 -6.47 7.05
N ARG A 32 -12.68 -5.34 6.50
CA ARG A 32 -13.76 -4.57 7.12
C ARG A 32 -15.02 -5.39 7.34
N GLN A 33 -15.32 -6.34 6.43
CA GLN A 33 -16.47 -7.25 6.53
C GLN A 33 -16.18 -8.51 7.38
N GLY A 34 -14.93 -8.73 7.81
CA GLY A 34 -14.55 -9.90 8.60
C GLY A 34 -14.66 -11.23 7.85
N ARG A 35 -14.46 -11.24 6.51
CA ARG A 35 -14.76 -12.39 5.65
C ARG A 35 -13.66 -13.46 5.60
N PHE A 36 -12.48 -13.21 6.12
CA PHE A 36 -11.38 -14.17 6.17
C PHE A 36 -10.75 -14.24 7.57
N LYS A 37 -10.06 -15.33 7.86
CA LYS A 37 -9.30 -15.51 9.09
C LYS A 37 -7.85 -15.06 8.95
N ARG A 38 -7.23 -15.33 7.79
CA ARG A 38 -5.86 -14.99 7.43
C ARG A 38 -5.82 -14.52 5.98
N ALA A 39 -4.78 -13.79 5.63
CA ALA A 39 -4.52 -13.41 4.24
C ALA A 39 -3.06 -13.64 3.87
N VAL A 40 -2.81 -13.89 2.59
CA VAL A 40 -1.49 -13.90 1.95
C VAL A 40 -1.53 -12.87 0.84
N LEU A 41 -0.74 -11.81 1.00
CA LEU A 41 -0.74 -10.65 0.11
C LEU A 41 0.62 -10.51 -0.53
N ALA A 42 0.67 -10.41 -1.83
CA ALA A 42 1.91 -10.27 -2.56
C ALA A 42 1.82 -9.27 -3.71
N ASP A 43 2.95 -8.67 -4.03
CA ASP A 43 3.15 -7.81 -5.20
C ASP A 43 4.62 -7.87 -5.58
N LEU A 44 4.93 -7.72 -6.87
CA LEU A 44 6.31 -7.66 -7.35
C LEU A 44 7.00 -6.32 -7.05
N ASN A 45 6.25 -5.31 -6.64
CA ASN A 45 6.79 -3.99 -6.32
C ASN A 45 7.38 -3.96 -4.90
N PRO A 46 8.72 -3.93 -4.73
CA PRO A 46 9.34 -3.97 -3.42
C PRO A 46 9.08 -2.71 -2.59
N ASP A 47 8.89 -1.55 -3.21
CA ASP A 47 8.57 -0.31 -2.48
C ASP A 47 7.15 -0.35 -1.92
N LEU A 48 6.22 -0.93 -2.67
CA LEU A 48 4.86 -1.13 -2.22
C LEU A 48 4.79 -2.12 -1.05
N MET A 49 5.46 -3.26 -1.16
CA MET A 49 5.49 -4.27 -0.09
C MET A 49 6.23 -3.77 1.15
N ASN A 50 7.31 -2.99 0.99
CA ASN A 50 7.95 -2.27 2.09
C ASN A 50 6.97 -1.31 2.78
N CYS A 51 6.19 -0.55 2.01
CA CYS A 51 5.20 0.38 2.57
C CYS A 51 4.17 -0.37 3.44
N TYR A 52 3.62 -1.47 2.95
CA TYR A 52 2.67 -2.28 3.72
C TYR A 52 3.31 -2.92 4.97
N SER A 53 4.56 -3.38 4.89
CA SER A 53 5.28 -3.90 6.05
C SER A 53 5.47 -2.81 7.12
N VAL A 54 5.83 -1.60 6.71
CA VAL A 54 5.97 -0.46 7.63
C VAL A 54 4.63 -0.05 8.23
N VAL A 55 3.55 0.00 7.44
CA VAL A 55 2.20 0.26 7.95
C VAL A 55 1.78 -0.81 8.97
N LYS A 56 2.07 -2.07 8.68
CA LYS A 56 1.75 -3.20 9.58
C LYS A 56 2.51 -3.13 10.90
N GLU A 57 3.82 -2.88 10.87
CA GLU A 57 4.71 -3.13 11.99
C GLU A 57 5.18 -1.85 12.70
N ARG A 58 5.17 -0.71 11.99
CA ARG A 58 5.79 0.54 12.43
C ARG A 58 4.93 1.78 12.13
N VAL A 59 3.61 1.67 12.27
CA VAL A 59 2.68 2.75 11.89
C VAL A 59 2.96 4.06 12.65
N ASP A 60 3.39 4.02 13.90
CA ASP A 60 3.70 5.22 14.68
C ASP A 60 4.96 5.92 14.17
N ASP A 61 6.00 5.18 13.81
CA ASP A 61 7.20 5.73 13.18
C ASP A 61 6.86 6.37 11.83
N LEU A 62 6.01 5.72 11.04
CA LEU A 62 5.55 6.24 9.75
C LEU A 62 4.75 7.53 9.90
N LEU A 63 3.85 7.59 10.88
CA LEU A 63 3.08 8.80 11.17
C LEU A 63 3.97 9.94 11.64
N SER A 64 4.99 9.64 12.46
CA SER A 64 5.98 10.61 12.90
C SER A 64 6.79 11.17 11.73
N GLU A 65 7.27 10.29 10.84
CA GLU A 65 8.02 10.67 9.63
C GLU A 65 7.20 11.56 8.71
N LEU A 66 5.94 11.17 8.41
CA LEU A 66 5.05 11.92 7.51
C LEU A 66 4.66 13.32 8.04
N ARG A 67 4.78 13.56 9.35
CA ARG A 67 4.59 14.90 9.96
C ARG A 67 5.84 15.78 9.88
N GLY A 68 6.94 15.23 9.37
CA GLY A 68 8.19 15.96 9.21
C GLY A 68 8.09 17.08 8.16
N PRO A 69 9.00 18.06 8.22
CA PRO A 69 8.95 19.27 7.38
C PRO A 69 9.17 19.02 5.89
N ALA A 70 9.65 17.84 5.51
CA ALA A 70 9.85 17.46 4.12
C ALA A 70 8.55 17.09 3.37
N TYR A 71 7.46 16.77 4.11
CA TYR A 71 6.20 16.26 3.54
C TYR A 71 5.12 17.35 3.43
N VAL A 72 5.49 18.53 2.99
CA VAL A 72 4.56 19.65 2.78
C VAL A 72 3.98 19.64 1.37
N TYR A 73 2.70 20.07 1.24
CA TYR A 73 2.05 20.10 -0.08
C TYR A 73 2.45 21.36 -0.85
N ASN A 74 3.51 21.28 -1.58
CA ASN A 74 3.87 22.26 -2.61
C ASN A 74 4.68 21.58 -3.72
N LYS A 75 4.80 22.25 -4.87
CA LYS A 75 5.46 21.71 -6.08
C LYS A 75 6.95 21.48 -5.86
N GLU A 76 7.63 22.32 -5.11
CA GLU A 76 9.08 22.24 -4.88
C GLU A 76 9.42 21.02 -4.02
N ALA A 77 8.73 20.85 -2.88
CA ALA A 77 8.88 19.68 -2.02
C ALA A 77 8.53 18.39 -2.77
N TYR A 78 7.46 18.40 -3.56
CA TYR A 78 7.09 17.27 -4.39
C TYR A 78 8.19 16.88 -5.38
N LEU A 79 8.76 17.84 -6.12
CA LEU A 79 9.80 17.56 -7.10
C LEU A 79 11.09 17.06 -6.43
N ALA A 80 11.47 17.63 -5.29
CA ALA A 80 12.59 17.17 -4.49
C ALA A 80 12.38 15.73 -4.00
N MET A 81 11.20 15.43 -3.40
CA MET A 81 10.85 14.09 -2.95
C MET A 81 10.79 13.07 -4.09
N ARG A 82 10.27 13.49 -5.26
CA ARG A 82 10.21 12.63 -6.45
C ARG A 82 11.60 12.29 -6.98
N ALA A 83 12.51 13.26 -7.01
CA ALA A 83 13.88 13.07 -7.49
C ALA A 83 14.78 12.29 -6.52
N MET A 84 14.36 12.13 -5.26
CA MET A 84 15.13 11.45 -4.24
C MET A 84 15.26 9.96 -4.54
N GLY A 85 16.50 9.45 -4.63
CA GLY A 85 16.79 8.02 -4.75
C GLY A 85 16.40 7.25 -3.49
N THR A 86 15.88 6.04 -3.66
CA THR A 86 15.39 5.23 -2.53
C THR A 86 16.46 4.41 -1.84
N ALA A 87 17.63 4.22 -2.47
CA ALA A 87 18.69 3.32 -1.98
C ALA A 87 19.28 3.72 -0.61
N SER A 88 19.32 5.01 -0.30
CA SER A 88 19.86 5.53 0.97
C SER A 88 18.80 5.74 2.06
N LEU A 89 17.52 5.55 1.72
CA LEU A 89 16.41 5.77 2.65
C LEU A 89 16.17 4.56 3.54
N SER A 90 15.86 4.81 4.82
CA SER A 90 15.35 3.77 5.71
C SER A 90 14.01 3.20 5.21
N PRO A 91 13.59 2.01 5.66
CA PRO A 91 12.29 1.45 5.29
C PRO A 91 11.12 2.41 5.58
N VAL A 92 11.15 3.13 6.71
CA VAL A 92 10.12 4.11 7.08
C VAL A 92 10.13 5.31 6.14
N GLN A 93 11.28 5.85 5.81
CA GLN A 93 11.40 6.97 4.87
C GLN A 93 10.95 6.58 3.45
N ARG A 94 11.26 5.36 3.00
CA ARG A 94 10.76 4.84 1.71
C ARG A 94 9.24 4.72 1.71
N ALA A 95 8.65 4.22 2.80
CA ALA A 95 7.19 4.13 2.94
C ALA A 95 6.53 5.52 2.97
N ALA A 96 7.06 6.44 3.75
CA ALA A 96 6.57 7.81 3.84
C ALA A 96 6.66 8.53 2.48
N ARG A 97 7.79 8.38 1.76
CA ARG A 97 7.97 8.90 0.41
C ARG A 97 6.90 8.37 -0.55
N LEU A 98 6.66 7.06 -0.55
CA LEU A 98 5.65 6.44 -1.43
C LEU A 98 4.25 7.00 -1.15
N LEU A 99 3.83 7.04 0.11
CA LEU A 99 2.53 7.57 0.52
C LEU A 99 2.38 9.05 0.16
N TYR A 100 3.40 9.87 0.44
CA TYR A 100 3.41 11.28 0.09
C TYR A 100 3.25 11.48 -1.42
N LEU A 101 4.04 10.78 -2.25
CA LEU A 101 3.95 10.87 -3.70
C LEU A 101 2.57 10.42 -4.21
N ALA A 102 2.03 9.33 -3.70
CA ALA A 102 0.71 8.83 -4.07
C ALA A 102 -0.42 9.81 -3.73
N ARG A 103 -0.32 10.54 -2.61
CA ARG A 103 -1.31 11.53 -2.15
C ARG A 103 -1.20 12.89 -2.85
N THR A 104 -0.04 13.21 -3.41
CA THR A 104 0.25 14.54 -3.95
C THR A 104 0.51 14.56 -5.46
N CYS A 105 0.64 13.41 -6.12
CA CYS A 105 0.79 13.30 -7.57
C CYS A 105 -0.54 13.44 -8.31
N PHE A 106 -0.46 13.66 -9.62
CA PHE A 106 -1.62 13.75 -10.49
C PHE A 106 -2.47 12.47 -10.46
N ASN A 107 -3.74 12.59 -10.05
CA ASN A 107 -4.74 11.52 -9.96
C ASN A 107 -4.32 10.29 -9.12
N GLY A 108 -3.39 10.43 -8.20
CA GLY A 108 -2.92 9.31 -7.37
C GLY A 108 -2.30 8.17 -8.19
N LEU A 109 -1.77 8.46 -9.37
CA LEU A 109 -1.20 7.46 -10.27
C LEU A 109 0.13 6.93 -9.71
N TYR A 110 0.38 5.64 -9.89
CA TYR A 110 1.71 5.05 -9.71
C TYR A 110 2.30 4.72 -11.08
N ARG A 111 3.41 5.35 -11.43
CA ARG A 111 4.10 5.11 -12.70
C ARG A 111 5.60 5.32 -12.55
N LEU A 112 6.36 4.36 -13.07
CA LEU A 112 7.81 4.43 -13.16
C LEU A 112 8.23 4.62 -14.63
N ASN A 113 9.36 5.25 -14.84
CA ASN A 113 10.03 5.28 -16.16
C ASN A 113 10.84 3.98 -16.37
N LEU A 114 11.52 3.85 -17.50
CA LEU A 114 12.34 2.68 -17.81
C LEU A 114 13.55 2.50 -16.87
N ALA A 115 13.95 3.54 -16.15
CA ALA A 115 15.01 3.49 -15.14
C ALA A 115 14.47 3.10 -13.74
N GLY A 116 13.15 2.81 -13.62
CA GLY A 116 12.51 2.48 -12.33
C GLY A 116 12.22 3.70 -11.44
N GLU A 117 12.32 4.91 -11.97
CA GLU A 117 12.08 6.12 -11.18
C GLU A 117 10.63 6.60 -11.29
N PHE A 118 10.07 7.06 -10.18
CA PHE A 118 8.72 7.62 -10.14
C PHE A 118 8.62 8.90 -10.98
N ASN A 119 7.74 8.94 -11.98
CA ASN A 119 7.69 10.01 -12.98
C ASN A 119 6.31 10.67 -13.17
N VAL A 120 5.38 10.51 -12.21
CA VAL A 120 4.08 11.18 -12.27
C VAL A 120 4.25 12.68 -12.02
N PRO A 121 3.51 13.57 -12.70
CA PRO A 121 3.50 15.00 -12.41
C PRO A 121 2.90 15.34 -11.05
N PHE A 122 3.20 16.52 -10.51
CA PHE A 122 2.55 17.07 -9.32
C PHE A 122 1.04 17.24 -9.56
N GLY A 123 0.23 16.82 -8.61
CA GLY A 123 -1.23 16.97 -8.62
C GLY A 123 -1.64 18.39 -8.26
N LYS A 124 -2.81 18.80 -8.75
CA LYS A 124 -3.42 20.09 -8.40
C LYS A 124 -4.62 19.83 -7.52
N TYR A 125 -4.39 19.71 -6.22
CA TYR A 125 -5.43 19.49 -5.21
C TYR A 125 -5.62 20.75 -4.36
N GLU A 126 -6.83 20.94 -3.85
CA GLU A 126 -7.11 21.89 -2.78
C GLU A 126 -6.99 21.15 -1.45
N ASN A 127 -5.94 21.45 -0.65
CA ASN A 127 -5.70 20.90 0.69
C ASN A 127 -5.74 19.36 0.77
N PRO A 128 -4.87 18.62 0.06
CA PRO A 128 -4.86 17.17 0.14
C PRO A 128 -4.48 16.68 1.55
N VAL A 129 -5.17 15.67 2.01
CA VAL A 129 -4.83 15.00 3.28
C VAL A 129 -3.62 14.09 3.03
N ILE A 130 -2.42 14.56 3.41
CA ILE A 130 -1.17 13.79 3.30
C ILE A 130 -1.14 12.72 4.40
N VAL A 131 -1.47 13.08 5.64
CA VAL A 131 -1.45 12.19 6.81
C VAL A 131 -2.89 11.87 7.22
N ASP A 132 -3.36 10.71 6.84
CA ASP A 132 -4.66 10.16 7.26
C ASP A 132 -4.40 9.12 8.35
N GLU A 133 -4.18 9.59 9.58
CA GLU A 133 -3.86 8.73 10.71
C GLU A 133 -4.93 7.67 10.98
N PRO A 134 -6.24 7.99 11.01
CA PRO A 134 -7.27 6.97 11.21
C PRO A 134 -7.22 5.86 10.15
N ALA A 135 -7.03 6.21 8.88
CA ALA A 135 -6.94 5.23 7.81
C ALA A 135 -5.68 4.36 7.92
N LEU A 136 -4.52 4.95 8.26
CA LEU A 136 -3.26 4.21 8.43
C LEU A 136 -3.33 3.24 9.62
N ARG A 137 -3.95 3.64 10.74
CA ARG A 137 -4.15 2.75 11.89
C ARG A 137 -5.11 1.62 11.59
N ALA A 138 -6.23 1.89 10.91
CA ALA A 138 -7.16 0.86 10.47
C ALA A 138 -6.51 -0.13 9.49
N ALA A 139 -5.67 0.37 8.58
CA ALA A 139 -4.89 -0.47 7.67
C ALA A 139 -3.87 -1.33 8.43
N SER A 140 -3.16 -0.76 9.41
CA SER A 140 -2.23 -1.50 10.28
C SER A 140 -2.93 -2.65 11.00
N GLU A 141 -4.11 -2.40 11.58
CA GLU A 141 -4.90 -3.42 12.27
C GLU A 141 -5.34 -4.55 11.32
N ALA A 142 -5.85 -4.20 10.13
CA ALA A 142 -6.26 -5.18 9.13
C ALA A 142 -5.08 -6.08 8.69
N LEU A 143 -3.91 -5.48 8.48
CA LEU A 143 -2.70 -6.16 8.04
C LEU A 143 -2.11 -7.12 9.09
N GLN A 144 -2.51 -7.05 10.38
CA GLN A 144 -2.06 -8.02 11.38
C GLN A 144 -2.49 -9.46 11.03
N LYS A 145 -3.57 -9.63 10.27
CA LYS A 145 -4.04 -10.93 9.80
C LYS A 145 -3.35 -11.42 8.50
N ALA A 146 -2.44 -10.62 7.95
CA ALA A 146 -1.84 -10.89 6.64
C ALA A 146 -0.36 -11.26 6.76
N THR A 147 0.06 -12.21 5.92
CA THR A 147 1.46 -12.43 5.55
C THR A 147 1.74 -11.62 4.29
N LEU A 148 2.84 -10.86 4.29
CA LEU A 148 3.24 -9.99 3.18
C LEU A 148 4.48 -10.57 2.51
N SER A 149 4.51 -10.62 1.18
CA SER A 149 5.69 -11.07 0.42
C SER A 149 5.89 -10.27 -0.86
N CYS A 150 7.15 -10.03 -1.21
CA CYS A 150 7.51 -9.53 -2.54
C CYS A 150 7.83 -10.75 -3.41
N ALA A 151 6.81 -11.31 -4.07
CA ALA A 151 6.89 -12.60 -4.74
C ALA A 151 6.03 -12.63 -6.01
N ASP A 152 6.37 -13.54 -6.90
CA ASP A 152 5.56 -13.83 -8.10
C ASP A 152 4.25 -14.52 -7.69
N PHE A 153 3.19 -14.27 -8.48
CA PHE A 153 1.86 -14.84 -8.22
C PHE A 153 1.86 -16.37 -8.21
N SER A 154 2.73 -17.01 -8.99
CA SER A 154 2.81 -18.48 -9.06
C SER A 154 3.29 -19.11 -7.74
N GLU A 155 4.20 -18.43 -7.04
CA GLU A 155 4.66 -18.85 -5.70
C GLU A 155 3.51 -18.74 -4.69
N VAL A 156 2.77 -17.63 -4.74
CA VAL A 156 1.66 -17.35 -3.81
C VAL A 156 0.52 -18.36 -4.00
N LEU A 157 0.15 -18.65 -5.24
CA LEU A 157 -0.97 -19.55 -5.56
C LEU A 157 -0.68 -21.02 -5.28
N SER A 158 0.60 -21.42 -5.21
CA SER A 158 0.98 -22.80 -4.89
C SER A 158 0.52 -23.30 -3.52
N GLY A 159 0.21 -22.38 -2.60
CA GLY A 159 -0.23 -22.68 -1.22
C GLY A 159 -1.74 -22.75 -1.02
N ILE A 160 -2.55 -22.58 -2.07
CA ILE A 160 -4.03 -22.55 -1.94
C ILE A 160 -4.58 -23.96 -1.64
N ALA A 161 -5.46 -24.05 -0.65
CA ALA A 161 -6.12 -25.26 -0.22
C ALA A 161 -7.66 -25.13 -0.32
N PRO A 162 -8.42 -26.27 -0.26
CA PRO A 162 -9.88 -26.22 -0.21
C PRO A 162 -10.39 -25.36 0.97
N GLY A 163 -11.29 -24.42 0.67
CA GLY A 163 -11.83 -23.45 1.63
C GLY A 163 -11.10 -22.09 1.63
N ASP A 164 -10.04 -21.95 0.84
CA ASP A 164 -9.37 -20.68 0.56
C ASP A 164 -9.97 -20.00 -0.67
N ALA A 165 -9.60 -18.72 -0.88
CA ALA A 165 -9.97 -17.95 -2.07
C ALA A 165 -8.83 -17.04 -2.52
N ALA A 166 -8.72 -16.82 -3.85
CA ALA A 166 -7.81 -15.88 -4.50
C ALA A 166 -8.56 -15.01 -5.53
#